data_741279e8ea397e38c29af8424a184408
#
_entry.id   741279e8ea397e38c29af8424a184408
#
_cell.length_a   1.000
_cell.length_b   1.000
_cell.length_c   1.000
_cell.angle_alpha   90.00
_cell.angle_beta   90.00
_cell.angle_gamma   90.00
#
_symmetry.space_group_name_H-M   'P 1'
#
loop_
_entity.id
_entity.type
_entity.pdbx_description
1 polymer ?
#
loop_
_entity_poly.entity_id
_entity_poly.type
_entity_poly.pdbx_seq_one_letter_code
_entity_poly.pdbx_strand_id
1 'polypeptide(L)'
;MDTNSTQVRLSAIGIVALCLFAALFVRLWFLQGIDRQRFEAASESNRLRVVHEEGPRGRILDREGRVIVDNRTTIVVALDREPLRKLDESERRAIFADLADTLTGLGVPTKLGTVERRYADARYAPQEYVPVAEEVPEDVELYLAERAGRFPGVVVERRTVRSYPYGSLAAQLIGYVGEINEEELAGVRGGSEEPAEGEQAAPATAAPAEGEPLKEYQPGDSYGKGGIESAEESAL
;
A
#
# COMPACT_ATOMS: atom_id res chain seq x y z
N MET A 1 -31.95 36.15 62.08
CA MET A 1 -30.50 35.86 62.18
C MET A 1 -30.21 34.66 61.29
N ASP A 2 -29.50 34.81 60.19
CA ASP A 2 -28.76 33.80 59.40
C ASP A 2 -28.59 34.15 57.94
N THR A 3 -28.78 35.44 57.57
CA THR A 3 -28.49 35.87 56.20
C THR A 3 -27.01 35.83 55.86
N ASN A 4 -26.14 35.97 56.86
CA ASN A 4 -24.68 35.99 56.66
C ASN A 4 -24.10 34.60 56.33
N SER A 5 -24.66 33.56 56.97
CA SER A 5 -24.22 32.16 56.73
C SER A 5 -24.64 31.65 55.34
N THR A 6 -25.79 32.08 54.85
CA THR A 6 -26.27 31.72 53.50
C THR A 6 -25.47 32.42 52.39
N GLN A 7 -25.11 33.70 52.61
CA GLN A 7 -24.25 34.42 51.69
C GLN A 7 -22.84 33.84 51.56
N VAL A 8 -22.24 33.43 52.72
CA VAL A 8 -20.92 32.81 52.72
C VAL A 8 -20.96 31.44 51.97
N ARG A 9 -22.02 30.66 52.17
CA ARG A 9 -22.17 29.35 51.45
C ARG A 9 -22.39 29.55 49.97
N LEU A 10 -23.19 30.54 49.55
CA LEU A 10 -23.37 30.89 48.14
C LEU A 10 -22.08 31.37 47.50
N SER A 11 -21.33 32.22 48.19
CA SER A 11 -20.02 32.69 47.72
C SER A 11 -19.00 31.57 47.59
N ALA A 12 -18.97 30.62 48.51
CA ALA A 12 -18.10 29.47 48.46
C ALA A 12 -18.42 28.56 47.25
N ILE A 13 -19.71 28.29 46.99
CA ILE A 13 -20.17 27.53 45.82
C ILE A 13 -19.82 28.30 44.53
N GLY A 14 -19.99 29.60 44.48
CA GLY A 14 -19.62 30.43 43.35
C GLY A 14 -18.12 30.40 43.03
N ILE A 15 -17.27 30.44 44.07
CA ILE A 15 -15.82 30.35 43.90
C ILE A 15 -15.43 28.93 43.37
N VAL A 16 -16.00 27.86 43.93
CA VAL A 16 -15.74 26.51 43.42
C VAL A 16 -16.18 26.35 41.97
N ALA A 17 -17.37 26.85 41.62
CA ALA A 17 -17.83 26.81 40.24
C ALA A 17 -16.89 27.61 39.32
N LEU A 18 -16.45 28.80 39.73
CA LEU A 18 -15.53 29.63 38.95
C LEU A 18 -14.17 28.90 38.74
N CYS A 19 -13.65 28.26 39.81
CA CYS A 19 -12.42 27.48 39.68
C CYS A 19 -12.54 26.29 38.70
N LEU A 20 -13.68 25.59 38.70
CA LEU A 20 -13.96 24.51 37.77
C LEU A 20 -14.06 25.01 36.33
N PHE A 21 -14.76 26.14 36.12
CA PHE A 21 -14.81 26.76 34.78
C PHE A 21 -13.46 27.25 34.31
N ALA A 22 -12.63 27.83 35.18
CA ALA A 22 -11.30 28.26 34.85
C ALA A 22 -10.42 27.05 34.46
N ALA A 23 -10.49 25.94 35.21
CA ALA A 23 -9.76 24.71 34.87
C ALA A 23 -10.20 24.12 33.53
N LEU A 24 -11.51 24.09 33.25
CA LEU A 24 -12.02 23.64 31.95
C LEU A 24 -11.58 24.56 30.80
N PHE A 25 -11.58 25.88 31.03
CA PHE A 25 -11.13 26.86 30.04
C PHE A 25 -9.66 26.70 29.72
N VAL A 26 -8.79 26.56 30.74
CA VAL A 26 -7.37 26.30 30.56
C VAL A 26 -7.12 25.00 29.79
N ARG A 27 -7.86 23.94 30.14
CA ARG A 27 -7.76 22.65 29.45
C ARG A 27 -8.19 22.75 27.97
N LEU A 28 -9.28 23.46 27.71
CA LEU A 28 -9.77 23.70 26.36
C LEU A 28 -8.77 24.50 25.52
N TRP A 29 -8.23 25.56 26.12
CA TRP A 29 -7.22 26.40 25.45
C TRP A 29 -5.92 25.63 25.17
N PHE A 30 -5.51 24.75 26.10
CA PHE A 30 -4.36 23.87 25.90
C PHE A 30 -4.58 22.92 24.71
N LEU A 31 -5.74 22.25 24.66
CA LEU A 31 -6.10 21.34 23.58
C LEU A 31 -6.24 22.06 22.22
N GLN A 32 -6.81 23.26 22.21
CA GLN A 32 -7.03 24.00 20.97
C GLN A 32 -5.79 24.78 20.48
N GLY A 33 -4.90 25.20 21.39
CA GLY A 33 -3.74 26.03 21.06
C GLY A 33 -2.47 25.21 20.81
N ILE A 34 -2.17 24.23 21.64
CA ILE A 34 -0.86 23.52 21.62
C ILE A 34 -0.96 22.22 20.81
N ASP A 35 -2.03 21.47 20.97
CA ASP A 35 -2.17 20.17 20.27
C ASP A 35 -2.86 20.29 18.91
N ARG A 36 -3.30 21.48 18.48
CA ARG A 36 -4.00 21.67 17.21
C ARG A 36 -3.23 21.11 16.02
N GLN A 37 -1.93 21.39 15.93
CA GLN A 37 -1.09 20.89 14.83
C GLN A 37 -0.99 19.38 14.80
N ARG A 38 -0.94 18.72 15.96
CA ARG A 38 -0.93 17.25 16.06
C ARG A 38 -2.26 16.63 15.64
N PHE A 39 -3.37 17.23 16.03
CA PHE A 39 -4.70 16.75 15.65
C PHE A 39 -5.03 17.07 14.18
N GLU A 40 -4.58 18.20 13.64
CA GLU A 40 -4.69 18.50 12.21
C GLU A 40 -3.85 17.51 11.37
N ALA A 41 -2.58 17.27 11.73
CA ALA A 41 -1.74 16.29 11.05
C ALA A 41 -2.31 14.85 11.14
N ALA A 42 -2.81 14.45 12.29
CA ALA A 42 -3.46 13.14 12.45
C ALA A 42 -4.79 13.05 11.66
N SER A 43 -5.55 14.14 11.58
CA SER A 43 -6.79 14.21 10.79
C SER A 43 -6.52 14.19 9.30
N GLU A 44 -5.50 14.89 8.82
CA GLU A 44 -5.08 14.85 7.41
C GLU A 44 -4.52 13.49 7.03
N SER A 45 -3.65 12.91 7.84
CA SER A 45 -3.14 11.55 7.65
C SER A 45 -4.25 10.50 7.59
N ASN A 46 -5.34 10.70 8.34
CA ASN A 46 -6.49 9.79 8.33
C ASN A 46 -7.47 10.04 7.18
N ARG A 47 -7.39 11.18 6.49
CA ARG A 47 -8.22 11.54 5.32
C ARG A 47 -7.56 11.24 4.00
N LEU A 48 -6.22 11.24 3.95
CA LEU A 48 -5.45 10.97 2.74
C LEU A 48 -5.15 9.47 2.69
N ARG A 49 -5.77 8.79 1.73
CA ARG A 49 -5.35 7.46 1.31
C ARG A 49 -4.29 7.65 0.22
N VAL A 50 -3.03 7.51 0.57
CA VAL A 50 -1.96 7.45 -0.43
C VAL A 50 -2.04 6.06 -1.05
N VAL A 51 -2.47 6.00 -2.30
CA VAL A 51 -2.42 4.78 -3.10
C VAL A 51 -1.13 4.86 -3.90
N HIS A 52 -0.21 3.95 -3.61
CA HIS A 52 0.99 3.79 -4.43
C HIS A 52 0.59 3.09 -5.73
N GLU A 53 0.82 3.75 -6.85
CA GLU A 53 0.60 3.17 -8.18
C GLU A 53 1.96 3.04 -8.86
N GLU A 54 2.36 1.81 -9.10
CA GLU A 54 3.62 1.53 -9.78
C GLU A 54 3.55 1.99 -11.23
N GLY A 55 4.51 2.80 -11.66
CA GLY A 55 4.64 3.23 -13.05
C GLY A 55 4.94 2.06 -13.99
N PRO A 56 4.53 2.15 -15.27
CA PRO A 56 4.90 1.13 -16.25
C PRO A 56 6.41 1.14 -16.48
N ARG A 57 7.03 -0.04 -16.45
CA ARG A 57 8.46 -0.19 -16.69
C ARG A 57 8.83 0.15 -18.14
N GLY A 58 10.08 0.56 -18.38
CA GLY A 58 10.62 0.80 -19.72
C GLY A 58 10.56 -0.47 -20.59
N ARG A 59 10.52 -0.30 -21.92
CA ARG A 59 10.57 -1.41 -22.88
C ARG A 59 11.99 -1.84 -23.14
N ILE A 60 12.21 -3.14 -23.31
CA ILE A 60 13.50 -3.66 -23.78
C ILE A 60 13.39 -3.95 -25.26
N LEU A 61 14.27 -3.31 -26.05
CA LEU A 61 14.29 -3.41 -27.51
C LEU A 61 15.59 -4.10 -27.95
N ASP A 62 15.56 -4.73 -29.13
CA ASP A 62 16.79 -5.18 -29.78
C ASP A 62 17.45 -4.01 -30.58
N ARG A 63 18.61 -4.28 -31.17
CA ARG A 63 19.34 -3.27 -31.97
C ARG A 63 18.58 -2.80 -33.20
N GLU A 64 17.61 -3.55 -33.67
CA GLU A 64 16.73 -3.18 -34.79
C GLU A 64 15.46 -2.45 -34.33
N GLY A 65 15.29 -2.19 -33.02
CA GLY A 65 14.14 -1.53 -32.45
C GLY A 65 12.90 -2.43 -32.26
N ARG A 66 13.04 -3.75 -32.38
CA ARG A 66 11.94 -4.69 -32.13
C ARG A 66 11.79 -4.90 -30.64
N VAL A 67 10.54 -4.91 -30.18
CA VAL A 67 10.20 -5.07 -28.76
C VAL A 67 10.49 -6.51 -28.32
N ILE A 68 11.42 -6.69 -27.39
CA ILE A 68 11.73 -7.97 -26.75
C ILE A 68 10.91 -8.15 -25.46
N VAL A 69 10.78 -7.07 -24.68
CA VAL A 69 9.97 -7.06 -23.45
C VAL A 69 9.10 -5.80 -23.45
N ASP A 70 7.83 -5.97 -23.16
CA ASP A 70 6.82 -4.91 -23.10
C ASP A 70 6.02 -5.00 -21.79
N ASN A 71 5.09 -4.09 -21.64
CA ASN A 71 4.10 -4.12 -20.57
C ASN A 71 2.72 -4.46 -21.16
N ARG A 72 1.92 -5.17 -20.42
CA ARG A 72 0.51 -5.39 -20.76
C ARG A 72 -0.38 -5.07 -19.56
N THR A 73 -1.54 -4.51 -19.81
CA THR A 73 -2.55 -4.33 -18.79
C THR A 73 -3.26 -5.65 -18.53
N THR A 74 -3.42 -5.99 -17.28
CA THR A 74 -4.19 -7.14 -16.83
C THR A 74 -5.19 -6.74 -15.75
N ILE A 75 -6.20 -7.57 -15.55
CA ILE A 75 -7.20 -7.40 -14.51
C ILE A 75 -6.77 -8.22 -13.31
N VAL A 76 -6.82 -7.59 -12.14
CA VAL A 76 -6.45 -8.17 -10.85
C VAL A 76 -7.63 -8.07 -9.90
N VAL A 77 -7.95 -9.18 -9.25
CA VAL A 77 -8.90 -9.19 -8.14
C VAL A 77 -8.12 -9.04 -6.85
N ALA A 78 -8.43 -8.01 -6.08
CA ALA A 78 -7.73 -7.65 -4.86
C ALA A 78 -8.70 -7.48 -3.68
N LEU A 79 -8.17 -7.48 -2.47
CA LEU A 79 -8.92 -7.28 -1.23
C LEU A 79 -8.60 -5.91 -0.64
N ASP A 80 -9.64 -5.13 -0.35
CA ASP A 80 -9.59 -3.98 0.52
C ASP A 80 -9.78 -4.45 1.98
N ARG A 81 -8.73 -4.26 2.79
CA ARG A 81 -8.75 -4.69 4.19
C ARG A 81 -9.67 -3.86 5.06
N GLU A 82 -9.92 -2.61 4.72
CA GLU A 82 -10.66 -1.68 5.58
C GLU A 82 -12.11 -2.14 5.84
N PRO A 83 -12.94 -2.41 4.81
CA PRO A 83 -14.28 -2.94 5.04
C PRO A 83 -14.26 -4.35 5.66
N LEU A 84 -13.29 -5.21 5.29
CA LEU A 84 -13.17 -6.58 5.78
C LEU A 84 -12.81 -6.67 7.28
N ARG A 85 -12.08 -5.68 7.82
CA ARG A 85 -11.76 -5.61 9.26
C ARG A 85 -12.97 -5.32 10.14
N LYS A 86 -14.02 -4.72 9.58
CA LYS A 86 -15.25 -4.39 10.30
C LYS A 86 -16.17 -5.61 10.47
N LEU A 87 -15.92 -6.67 9.72
CA LEU A 87 -16.66 -7.93 9.76
C LEU A 87 -16.07 -8.87 10.82
N ASP A 88 -16.91 -9.74 11.35
CA ASP A 88 -16.42 -10.81 12.21
C ASP A 88 -15.64 -11.88 11.38
N GLU A 89 -14.93 -12.76 12.08
CA GLU A 89 -14.07 -13.76 11.42
C GLU A 89 -14.88 -14.75 10.59
N SER A 90 -16.09 -15.12 11.05
CA SER A 90 -16.96 -16.08 10.36
C SER A 90 -17.55 -15.47 9.10
N GLU A 91 -18.00 -14.22 9.14
CA GLU A 91 -18.51 -13.48 8.00
C GLU A 91 -17.42 -13.27 6.95
N ARG A 92 -16.26 -12.83 7.37
CA ARG A 92 -15.10 -12.64 6.48
C ARG A 92 -14.69 -13.94 5.79
N ARG A 93 -14.63 -15.04 6.54
CA ARG A 93 -14.31 -16.36 5.97
C ARG A 93 -15.35 -16.84 4.98
N ALA A 94 -16.63 -16.58 5.23
CA ALA A 94 -17.69 -16.90 4.30
C ALA A 94 -17.56 -16.13 2.97
N ILE A 95 -17.21 -14.84 3.02
CA ILE A 95 -16.92 -14.02 1.83
C ILE A 95 -15.72 -14.59 1.06
N PHE A 96 -14.64 -14.96 1.76
CA PHE A 96 -13.45 -15.53 1.12
C PHE A 96 -13.73 -16.87 0.46
N ALA A 97 -14.55 -17.72 1.08
CA ALA A 97 -14.96 -18.99 0.50
C ALA A 97 -15.82 -18.77 -0.76
N ASP A 98 -16.80 -17.89 -0.67
CA ASP A 98 -17.67 -17.54 -1.79
C ASP A 98 -16.89 -16.90 -2.96
N LEU A 99 -15.93 -16.05 -2.68
CA LEU A 99 -15.03 -15.48 -3.68
C LEU A 99 -14.18 -16.57 -4.35
N ALA A 100 -13.56 -17.46 -3.57
CA ALA A 100 -12.72 -18.54 -4.09
C ALA A 100 -13.52 -19.50 -4.98
N ASP A 101 -14.73 -19.88 -4.57
CA ASP A 101 -15.63 -20.73 -5.33
C ASP A 101 -16.11 -20.04 -6.62
N THR A 102 -16.43 -18.75 -6.53
CA THR A 102 -16.85 -17.95 -7.68
C THR A 102 -15.74 -17.82 -8.71
N LEU A 103 -14.53 -17.44 -8.29
CA LEU A 103 -13.36 -17.32 -9.19
C LEU A 103 -13.03 -18.66 -9.84
N THR A 104 -13.05 -19.75 -9.08
CA THR A 104 -12.83 -21.10 -9.61
C THR A 104 -13.90 -21.50 -10.62
N GLY A 105 -15.15 -21.18 -10.34
CA GLY A 105 -16.28 -21.42 -11.26
C GLY A 105 -16.21 -20.62 -12.57
N LEU A 106 -15.56 -19.46 -12.54
CA LEU A 106 -15.30 -18.59 -13.70
C LEU A 106 -13.94 -18.89 -14.39
N GLY A 107 -13.29 -20.00 -14.06
CA GLY A 107 -12.07 -20.43 -14.72
C GLY A 107 -10.78 -19.87 -14.14
N VAL A 108 -10.83 -19.17 -12.99
CA VAL A 108 -9.66 -18.67 -12.25
C VAL A 108 -9.43 -19.53 -11.00
N PRO A 109 -8.57 -20.55 -11.05
CA PRO A 109 -8.40 -21.50 -9.95
C PRO A 109 -7.88 -20.81 -8.68
N THR A 110 -8.76 -20.58 -7.73
CA THR A 110 -8.46 -19.87 -6.49
C THR A 110 -8.89 -20.70 -5.28
N LYS A 111 -7.99 -20.90 -4.31
CA LYS A 111 -8.28 -21.67 -3.10
C LYS A 111 -8.54 -20.72 -1.92
N LEU A 112 -9.50 -21.05 -1.06
CA LEU A 112 -9.78 -20.31 0.17
C LEU A 112 -8.50 -20.01 0.98
N GLY A 113 -7.65 -21.02 1.22
CA GLY A 113 -6.41 -20.83 1.97
C GLY A 113 -5.39 -19.90 1.28
N THR A 114 -5.51 -19.66 -0.02
CA THR A 114 -4.70 -18.64 -0.73
C THR A 114 -5.25 -17.25 -0.41
N VAL A 115 -6.56 -17.06 -0.46
CA VAL A 115 -7.23 -15.80 -0.12
C VAL A 115 -6.93 -15.40 1.33
N GLU A 116 -7.05 -16.35 2.27
CA GLU A 116 -6.75 -16.12 3.70
C GLU A 116 -5.29 -15.74 3.94
N ARG A 117 -4.34 -16.43 3.31
CA ARG A 117 -2.90 -16.10 3.41
C ARG A 117 -2.58 -14.72 2.84
N ARG A 118 -3.12 -14.38 1.67
CA ARG A 118 -2.93 -13.06 1.06
C ARG A 118 -3.52 -11.97 1.94
N TYR A 119 -4.73 -12.16 2.48
CA TYR A 119 -5.33 -11.19 3.41
C TYR A 119 -4.48 -10.95 4.66
N ALA A 120 -3.83 -12.00 5.19
CA ALA A 120 -2.99 -11.93 6.38
C ALA A 120 -1.55 -11.47 6.08
N ASP A 121 -1.18 -11.27 4.83
CA ASP A 121 0.18 -10.91 4.43
C ASP A 121 0.56 -9.52 4.93
N ALA A 122 1.52 -9.47 5.85
CA ALA A 122 1.96 -8.25 6.51
C ALA A 122 2.82 -7.34 5.62
N ARG A 123 3.28 -7.82 4.45
CA ARG A 123 4.10 -7.03 3.51
C ARG A 123 3.32 -5.86 2.92
N TYR A 124 2.02 -6.06 2.68
CA TYR A 124 1.15 -5.00 2.16
C TYR A 124 0.74 -4.03 3.26
N ALA A 125 0.83 -2.74 2.98
CA ALA A 125 0.38 -1.70 3.91
C ALA A 125 -1.12 -1.86 4.26
N PRO A 126 -1.58 -1.39 5.43
CA PRO A 126 -2.98 -1.55 5.84
C PRO A 126 -4.01 -0.96 4.89
N GLN A 127 -3.62 0.05 4.11
CA GLN A 127 -4.46 0.77 3.15
C GLN A 127 -4.31 0.24 1.72
N GLU A 128 -3.37 -0.65 1.49
CA GLU A 128 -3.07 -1.20 0.18
C GLU A 128 -4.02 -2.33 -0.19
N TYR A 129 -4.35 -2.43 -1.47
CA TYR A 129 -5.13 -3.54 -2.00
C TYR A 129 -4.25 -4.79 -2.14
N VAL A 130 -4.70 -5.88 -1.57
CA VAL A 130 -3.96 -7.14 -1.57
C VAL A 130 -4.40 -8.02 -2.74
N PRO A 131 -3.54 -8.29 -3.73
CA PRO A 131 -3.89 -9.10 -4.89
C PRO A 131 -4.14 -10.56 -4.47
N VAL A 132 -5.24 -11.12 -4.97
CA VAL A 132 -5.66 -12.50 -4.71
C VAL A 132 -5.60 -13.34 -5.98
N ALA A 133 -6.03 -12.76 -7.10
CA ALA A 133 -5.98 -13.40 -8.40
C ALA A 133 -5.54 -12.39 -9.45
N GLU A 134 -4.57 -12.76 -10.25
CA GLU A 134 -4.01 -11.97 -11.33
C GLU A 134 -4.40 -12.57 -12.68
N GLU A 135 -4.27 -11.76 -13.76
CA GLU A 135 -4.59 -12.19 -15.13
C GLU A 135 -6.03 -12.72 -15.28
N VAL A 136 -6.95 -12.03 -14.62
CA VAL A 136 -8.35 -12.42 -14.59
C VAL A 136 -9.05 -11.99 -15.88
N PRO A 137 -9.89 -12.83 -16.50
CA PRO A 137 -10.67 -12.48 -17.68
C PRO A 137 -11.68 -11.35 -17.43
N GLU A 138 -12.04 -10.60 -18.48
CA GLU A 138 -12.96 -9.45 -18.37
C GLU A 138 -14.38 -9.84 -17.90
N ASP A 139 -14.83 -11.05 -18.20
CA ASP A 139 -16.14 -11.56 -17.75
C ASP A 139 -16.20 -11.70 -16.22
N VAL A 140 -15.08 -11.97 -15.56
CA VAL A 140 -14.96 -11.98 -14.09
C VAL A 140 -15.04 -10.58 -13.52
N GLU A 141 -14.40 -9.59 -14.16
CA GLU A 141 -14.50 -8.17 -13.77
C GLU A 141 -15.98 -7.75 -13.77
N LEU A 142 -16.70 -8.02 -14.87
CA LEU A 142 -18.09 -7.68 -15.01
C LEU A 142 -18.97 -8.41 -13.98
N TYR A 143 -18.74 -9.71 -13.78
CA TYR A 143 -19.48 -10.52 -12.81
C TYR A 143 -19.34 -9.98 -11.38
N LEU A 144 -18.13 -9.63 -10.95
CA LEU A 144 -17.87 -9.10 -9.62
C LEU A 144 -18.43 -7.68 -9.46
N ALA A 145 -18.31 -6.84 -10.49
CA ALA A 145 -18.85 -5.48 -10.47
C ALA A 145 -20.38 -5.47 -10.32
N GLU A 146 -21.09 -6.35 -11.04
CA GLU A 146 -22.55 -6.49 -10.91
C GLU A 146 -22.99 -6.96 -9.52
N ARG A 147 -22.11 -7.66 -8.81
CA ARG A 147 -22.40 -8.30 -7.50
C ARG A 147 -21.58 -7.74 -6.37
N ALA A 148 -21.12 -6.49 -6.49
CA ALA A 148 -20.28 -5.83 -5.48
C ALA A 148 -20.87 -5.89 -4.05
N GLY A 149 -22.21 -5.85 -3.92
CA GLY A 149 -22.88 -6.01 -2.63
C GLY A 149 -22.74 -7.39 -1.99
N ARG A 150 -22.43 -8.44 -2.78
CA ARG A 150 -22.17 -9.80 -2.29
C ARG A 150 -20.73 -9.97 -1.81
N PHE A 151 -19.82 -9.18 -2.35
CA PHE A 151 -18.38 -9.27 -2.11
C PHE A 151 -17.84 -7.97 -1.49
N PRO A 152 -18.27 -7.58 -0.27
CA PRO A 152 -17.75 -6.39 0.39
C PRO A 152 -16.23 -6.51 0.60
N GLY A 153 -15.49 -5.47 0.22
CA GLY A 153 -14.04 -5.47 0.31
C GLY A 153 -13.31 -6.21 -0.82
N VAL A 154 -14.02 -6.69 -1.83
CA VAL A 154 -13.40 -7.18 -3.06
C VAL A 154 -13.36 -6.04 -4.07
N VAL A 155 -12.18 -5.78 -4.62
CA VAL A 155 -11.92 -4.73 -5.60
C VAL A 155 -11.35 -5.36 -6.86
N VAL A 156 -11.77 -4.87 -8.00
CA VAL A 156 -11.19 -5.26 -9.29
C VAL A 156 -10.45 -4.05 -9.84
N GLU A 157 -9.19 -4.22 -10.14
CA GLU A 157 -8.34 -3.16 -10.66
C GLU A 157 -7.55 -3.62 -11.88
N ARG A 158 -7.13 -2.66 -12.70
CA ARG A 158 -6.26 -2.93 -13.83
C ARG A 158 -4.84 -2.57 -13.45
N ARG A 159 -3.94 -3.56 -13.52
CA ARG A 159 -2.52 -3.38 -13.27
C ARG A 159 -1.70 -3.62 -14.52
N THR A 160 -0.58 -2.95 -14.60
CA THR A 160 0.43 -3.19 -15.63
C THR A 160 1.34 -4.33 -15.17
N VAL A 161 1.45 -5.37 -15.99
CA VAL A 161 2.37 -6.50 -15.74
C VAL A 161 3.36 -6.63 -16.88
N ARG A 162 4.52 -7.18 -16.57
CA ARG A 162 5.57 -7.41 -17.54
C ARG A 162 5.17 -8.50 -18.55
N SER A 163 5.45 -8.27 -19.82
CA SER A 163 5.11 -9.17 -20.91
C SER A 163 6.36 -9.54 -21.70
N TYR A 164 6.52 -10.84 -21.93
CA TYR A 164 7.62 -11.44 -22.67
C TYR A 164 7.06 -12.09 -23.94
N PRO A 165 6.90 -11.35 -25.05
CA PRO A 165 6.25 -11.85 -26.28
C PRO A 165 6.90 -13.10 -26.87
N TYR A 166 8.19 -13.27 -26.65
CA TYR A 166 8.96 -14.43 -27.16
C TYR A 166 9.11 -15.56 -26.12
N GLY A 167 8.33 -15.52 -25.01
CA GLY A 167 8.34 -16.54 -23.98
C GLY A 167 9.71 -16.74 -23.35
N SER A 168 10.24 -17.97 -23.40
CA SER A 168 11.53 -18.32 -22.78
C SER A 168 12.76 -17.95 -23.62
N LEU A 169 12.60 -17.29 -24.79
CA LEU A 169 13.72 -16.88 -25.62
C LEU A 169 14.62 -15.91 -24.85
N ALA A 170 15.89 -16.26 -24.73
CA ALA A 170 16.91 -15.49 -24.03
C ALA A 170 16.57 -15.15 -22.56
N ALA A 171 15.69 -15.95 -21.90
CA ALA A 171 15.22 -15.69 -20.53
C ALA A 171 16.37 -15.53 -19.51
N GLN A 172 17.49 -16.23 -19.68
CA GLN A 172 18.66 -16.11 -18.82
C GLN A 172 19.40 -14.77 -19.00
N LEU A 173 19.33 -14.17 -20.18
CA LEU A 173 19.93 -12.88 -20.50
C LEU A 173 19.00 -11.73 -20.09
N ILE A 174 17.74 -11.86 -20.44
CA ILE A 174 16.71 -10.84 -20.16
C ILE A 174 16.41 -10.79 -18.67
N GLY A 175 16.29 -11.95 -18.02
CA GLY A 175 15.83 -12.07 -16.65
C GLY A 175 14.31 -12.13 -16.55
N TYR A 176 13.82 -11.84 -15.35
CA TYR A 176 12.39 -11.76 -15.05
C TYR A 176 12.14 -10.75 -13.95
N VAL A 177 10.89 -10.36 -13.78
CA VAL A 177 10.43 -9.44 -12.75
C VAL A 177 9.62 -10.21 -11.71
N GLY A 178 9.74 -9.84 -10.46
CA GLY A 178 8.96 -10.40 -9.36
C GLY A 178 8.78 -9.42 -8.23
N GLU A 179 7.90 -9.69 -7.29
CA GLU A 179 7.71 -8.85 -6.11
C GLU A 179 9.04 -8.65 -5.36
N ILE A 180 9.35 -7.41 -4.96
CA ILE A 180 10.54 -7.09 -4.17
C ILE A 180 10.43 -7.76 -2.79
N ASN A 181 11.50 -8.42 -2.34
CA ASN A 181 11.56 -9.00 -1.02
C ASN A 181 12.15 -8.02 0.01
N GLU A 182 12.07 -8.38 1.31
CA GLU A 182 12.55 -7.50 2.39
C GLU A 182 14.06 -7.24 2.32
N GLU A 183 14.86 -8.21 1.90
CA GLU A 183 16.31 -8.08 1.78
C GLU A 183 16.69 -7.17 0.62
N GLU A 184 16.03 -7.30 -0.52
CA GLU A 184 16.20 -6.44 -1.69
C GLU A 184 15.75 -5.01 -1.39
N LEU A 185 14.63 -4.86 -0.70
CA LEU A 185 14.11 -3.56 -0.27
C LEU A 185 15.08 -2.85 0.70
N ALA A 186 15.67 -3.59 1.65
CA ALA A 186 16.69 -3.07 2.55
C ALA A 186 17.96 -2.68 1.79
N GLY A 187 18.36 -3.47 0.79
CA GLY A 187 19.51 -3.18 -0.08
C GLY A 187 19.32 -1.88 -0.89
N VAL A 188 18.14 -1.69 -1.47
CA VAL A 188 17.82 -0.48 -2.23
C VAL A 188 17.75 0.76 -1.32
N ARG A 189 17.15 0.62 -0.14
CA ARG A 189 17.08 1.72 0.86
C ARG A 189 18.43 2.03 1.51
N GLY A 190 19.26 1.01 1.77
CA GLY A 190 20.61 1.17 2.34
C GLY A 190 21.63 1.73 1.36
N GLY A 191 21.41 1.59 0.06
CA GLY A 191 22.27 2.17 -0.99
C GLY A 191 22.17 3.69 -1.14
N SER A 192 21.22 4.32 -0.45
CA SER A 192 21.08 5.79 -0.37
C SER A 192 21.82 6.43 0.82
N GLU A 193 22.47 5.65 1.70
CA GLU A 193 23.40 6.16 2.71
C GLU A 193 24.80 6.22 2.12
N GLU A 194 25.47 7.38 2.21
CA GLU A 194 26.82 7.65 1.69
C GLU A 194 27.80 6.54 2.08
N PRO A 195 28.70 6.11 1.15
CA PRO A 195 29.72 5.12 1.49
C PRO A 195 30.66 5.70 2.54
N ALA A 196 30.79 4.99 3.65
CA ALA A 196 31.85 5.24 4.63
C ALA A 196 33.22 5.19 3.91
N GLU A 197 34.03 6.24 4.06
CA GLU A 197 35.37 6.35 3.47
C GLU A 197 36.21 5.11 3.77
N GLY A 198 36.56 4.32 2.75
CA GLY A 198 37.65 3.34 2.92
C GLY A 198 37.64 2.07 2.09
N GLU A 199 36.93 1.92 1.00
CA GLU A 199 37.12 0.72 0.16
C GLU A 199 37.22 1.07 -1.33
N GLN A 200 38.35 0.73 -1.93
CA GLN A 200 38.69 1.03 -3.32
C GLN A 200 37.76 0.26 -4.26
N ALA A 201 36.83 0.99 -4.85
CA ALA A 201 35.90 0.48 -5.84
C ALA A 201 36.57 0.30 -7.21
N ALA A 202 36.29 -0.83 -7.84
CA ALA A 202 36.50 -1.02 -9.28
C ALA A 202 35.63 -0.02 -10.08
N PRO A 203 36.01 0.37 -11.31
CA PRO A 203 35.35 1.48 -12.02
C PRO A 203 33.91 1.13 -12.37
N ALA A 204 32.97 1.74 -11.69
CA ALA A 204 31.56 1.71 -12.01
C ALA A 204 31.31 2.57 -13.24
N THR A 205 30.73 1.96 -14.25
CA THR A 205 30.29 2.61 -15.48
C THR A 205 28.98 3.38 -15.16
N ALA A 206 29.02 4.69 -15.37
CA ALA A 206 27.91 5.65 -15.36
C ALA A 206 27.16 5.83 -14.01
N ALA A 207 27.50 6.92 -13.31
CA ALA A 207 26.63 7.49 -12.29
C ALA A 207 25.32 8.00 -12.91
N PRO A 208 24.16 7.86 -12.22
CA PRO A 208 22.91 8.46 -12.69
C PRO A 208 23.05 9.98 -12.74
N ALA A 209 22.43 10.58 -13.77
CA ALA A 209 22.42 12.03 -13.96
C ALA A 209 21.77 12.72 -12.74
N GLU A 210 22.40 13.79 -12.26
CA GLU A 210 21.88 14.60 -11.16
C GLU A 210 20.47 15.10 -11.47
N GLY A 211 19.46 14.64 -10.73
CA GLY A 211 18.11 15.23 -10.75
C GLY A 211 16.91 14.29 -10.90
N GLU A 212 17.10 13.00 -11.10
CA GLU A 212 15.94 12.08 -11.08
C GLU A 212 15.64 11.63 -9.64
N PRO A 213 14.35 11.72 -9.21
CA PRO A 213 13.97 11.18 -7.91
C PRO A 213 14.24 9.67 -7.90
N LEU A 214 15.05 9.21 -6.95
CA LEU A 214 15.30 7.79 -6.73
C LEU A 214 13.94 7.09 -6.58
N LYS A 215 13.72 6.05 -7.36
CA LYS A 215 12.50 5.25 -7.32
C LYS A 215 12.31 4.70 -5.90
N GLU A 216 11.31 5.20 -5.18
CA GLU A 216 11.01 4.76 -3.82
C GLU A 216 10.21 3.47 -3.88
N TYR A 217 10.89 2.34 -3.74
CA TYR A 217 10.25 1.02 -3.74
C TYR A 217 9.44 0.78 -2.47
N GLN A 218 8.26 0.19 -2.65
CA GLN A 218 7.41 -0.29 -1.58
C GLN A 218 7.29 -1.83 -1.61
N PRO A 219 6.94 -2.47 -0.49
CA PRO A 219 6.66 -3.89 -0.48
C PRO A 219 5.54 -4.22 -1.47
N GLY A 220 5.76 -5.20 -2.35
CA GLY A 220 4.81 -5.57 -3.40
C GLY A 220 5.12 -4.99 -4.78
N ASP A 221 6.04 -4.01 -4.88
CA ASP A 221 6.47 -3.47 -6.17
C ASP A 221 7.25 -4.52 -6.99
N SER A 222 7.20 -4.35 -8.30
CA SER A 222 7.93 -5.19 -9.24
C SER A 222 9.40 -4.83 -9.28
N TYR A 223 10.25 -5.83 -9.11
CA TYR A 223 11.71 -5.69 -9.10
C TYR A 223 12.36 -6.72 -10.03
N GLY A 224 13.41 -6.32 -10.77
CA GLY A 224 14.16 -7.20 -11.67
C GLY A 224 14.98 -8.22 -10.90
N LYS A 225 14.71 -9.51 -11.11
CA LYS A 225 15.35 -10.62 -10.38
C LYS A 225 16.59 -11.19 -11.06
N GLY A 226 16.94 -10.69 -12.23
CA GLY A 226 18.14 -11.14 -12.94
C GLY A 226 18.25 -10.56 -14.34
N GLY A 227 19.38 -10.82 -15.01
CA GLY A 227 19.65 -10.40 -16.38
C GLY A 227 19.58 -8.88 -16.57
N ILE A 228 19.12 -8.45 -17.73
CA ILE A 228 18.96 -7.05 -18.09
C ILE A 228 17.92 -6.36 -17.19
N GLU A 229 16.83 -7.06 -16.82
CA GLU A 229 15.80 -6.52 -15.94
C GLU A 229 16.34 -6.06 -14.57
N SER A 230 17.36 -6.76 -14.04
CA SER A 230 18.02 -6.36 -12.80
C SER A 230 19.17 -5.39 -13.02
N ALA A 231 19.94 -5.55 -14.10
CA ALA A 231 21.10 -4.71 -14.39
C ALA A 231 20.71 -3.27 -14.75
N GLU A 232 19.57 -3.08 -15.42
CA GLU A 232 19.07 -1.79 -15.86
C GLU A 232 17.85 -1.33 -15.05
N GLU A 233 17.72 -1.80 -13.79
CA GLU A 233 16.59 -1.49 -12.90
C GLU A 233 16.35 0.02 -12.74
N SER A 234 17.43 0.82 -12.73
CA SER A 234 17.33 2.28 -12.62
C SER A 234 16.86 2.97 -13.90
N ALA A 235 17.02 2.31 -15.07
CA ALA A 235 16.64 2.83 -16.37
C ALA A 235 15.26 2.33 -16.85
N LEU A 236 14.78 1.24 -16.25
CA LEU A 236 13.50 0.61 -16.56
C LEU A 236 12.40 1.08 -15.61
#